data_31fd84af84d6b3b536fde2afbcc912c6
#
_entry.id   31fd84af84d6b3b536fde2afbcc912c6
#
_cell.length_a   1.000
_cell.length_b   1.000
_cell.length_c   1.000
_cell.angle_alpha   90.00
_cell.angle_beta   90.00
_cell.angle_gamma   90.00
#
_symmetry.space_group_name_H-M   'P 1'
#
loop_
_entity.id
_entity.type
_entity.pdbx_description
1 polymer ?
#
loop_
_entity_poly.entity_id
_entity_poly.type
_entity_poly.pdbx_seq_one_letter_code
_entity_poly.pdbx_strand_id
1 'polypeptide(L)'
;ITGSRADLVIADDVENVNNSMTQGQRDKLSELVKEFDACITPEKGRIIFLGTPQTENSLYDVLPQRGFKKRIWTARYPTEKQFKTYGKDLAPIISLAVERNKDIIGQSTDPTRFDEEDLNEREASYGRSGFNLQFQLDTRLADHDRYPLKLSDLIVTSCNPETAPEKLIWASNPEQRINDLPCVGLSGDSYYYPMQIQGEYINYTGSVMAIDPSGKGDNETSYAVVKFLNGNLFLTKAGGLRGGFTDYVLQKLANIAKDQKVKLILCESNFGQDMFQELLKPHLKRIYPCTVESVRHSTQKEVRILSCLEPVLNQHRLIVDHQVIKDDFESTQALPPEQALRRQLMYQLTRLTKEKGSLSFDDRVDVLSFAVGYWVEQMARDADQATYDRKQDKIRVELENFMNTSVTRPKQQKGWIKI
;
A
#
# COMPACT_ATOMS: atom_id res chain seq x y z
N ILE A 1 29.09 -22.81 -9.90
CA ILE A 1 28.63 -23.80 -10.90
C ILE A 1 29.16 -23.44 -12.29
N THR A 2 29.62 -22.21 -12.48
CA THR A 2 30.23 -21.72 -13.73
C THR A 2 31.37 -22.64 -14.20
N GLY A 3 31.31 -23.10 -15.45
CA GLY A 3 32.29 -23.99 -16.07
C GLY A 3 31.95 -25.48 -16.01
N SER A 4 30.93 -25.90 -15.29
CA SER A 4 30.43 -27.27 -15.29
C SER A 4 29.42 -27.52 -16.43
N ARG A 5 29.29 -28.76 -16.88
CA ARG A 5 28.24 -29.21 -17.81
C ARG A 5 27.46 -30.33 -17.16
N ALA A 6 26.13 -30.31 -17.28
CA ALA A 6 25.26 -31.30 -16.68
C ALA A 6 24.09 -31.65 -17.62
N ASP A 7 23.66 -32.91 -17.57
CA ASP A 7 22.43 -33.35 -18.25
C ASP A 7 21.19 -33.08 -17.38
N LEU A 8 21.39 -32.93 -16.06
CA LEU A 8 20.35 -32.63 -15.11
C LEU A 8 20.87 -31.67 -14.04
N VAL A 9 20.17 -30.58 -13.82
CA VAL A 9 20.34 -29.68 -12.66
C VAL A 9 19.07 -29.78 -11.79
N ILE A 10 19.24 -30.08 -10.52
CA ILE A 10 18.19 -30.04 -9.50
C ILE A 10 18.52 -28.87 -8.58
N ALA A 11 17.65 -27.85 -8.59
CA ALA A 11 17.76 -26.65 -7.78
C ALA A 11 16.73 -26.75 -6.66
N ASP A 12 17.18 -27.16 -5.47
CA ASP A 12 16.36 -27.42 -4.29
C ASP A 12 16.43 -26.25 -3.33
N ASP A 13 15.28 -25.73 -2.90
CA ASP A 13 15.11 -24.62 -1.95
C ASP A 13 16.02 -23.39 -2.24
N VAL A 14 16.13 -23.01 -3.54
CA VAL A 14 16.93 -21.85 -3.94
C VAL A 14 16.32 -20.54 -3.44
N GLU A 15 15.01 -20.49 -3.26
CA GLU A 15 14.32 -19.37 -2.63
C GLU A 15 14.12 -19.66 -1.14
N ASN A 16 14.52 -18.70 -0.29
CA ASN A 16 14.33 -18.75 1.16
C ASN A 16 14.06 -17.35 1.71
N VAL A 17 13.76 -17.25 3.00
CA VAL A 17 13.44 -15.97 3.67
C VAL A 17 14.54 -14.93 3.48
N ASN A 18 15.82 -15.32 3.49
CA ASN A 18 16.94 -14.36 3.42
C ASN A 18 17.15 -13.76 2.02
N ASN A 19 16.62 -14.36 0.96
CA ASN A 19 16.85 -13.92 -0.41
C ASN A 19 15.56 -13.59 -1.18
N SER A 20 14.40 -13.52 -0.52
CA SER A 20 13.10 -13.30 -1.15
C SER A 20 12.28 -12.15 -0.53
N MET A 21 12.70 -11.58 0.60
CA MET A 21 11.89 -10.61 1.34
C MET A 21 11.79 -9.26 0.65
N THR A 22 12.86 -8.79 0.03
CA THR A 22 12.87 -7.51 -0.70
C THR A 22 12.85 -7.73 -2.21
N GLN A 23 12.38 -6.73 -2.94
CA GLN A 23 12.36 -6.80 -4.41
C GLN A 23 13.77 -6.99 -4.98
N GLY A 24 14.76 -6.26 -4.47
CA GLY A 24 16.16 -6.40 -4.91
C GLY A 24 16.74 -7.79 -4.68
N GLN A 25 16.37 -8.45 -3.58
CA GLN A 25 16.77 -9.84 -3.32
C GLN A 25 16.15 -10.80 -4.33
N ARG A 26 14.85 -10.66 -4.63
CA ARG A 26 14.14 -11.49 -5.63
C ARG A 26 14.71 -11.29 -7.03
N ASP A 27 15.01 -10.05 -7.42
CA ASP A 27 15.62 -9.74 -8.72
C ASP A 27 17.01 -10.37 -8.84
N LYS A 28 17.84 -10.24 -7.79
CA LYS A 28 19.17 -10.87 -7.75
C LYS A 28 19.07 -12.40 -7.84
N LEU A 29 18.17 -13.03 -7.11
CA LEU A 29 17.94 -14.47 -7.18
C LEU A 29 17.51 -14.88 -8.60
N SER A 30 16.59 -14.14 -9.18
CA SER A 30 16.07 -14.36 -10.52
C SER A 30 17.18 -14.28 -11.60
N GLU A 31 18.15 -13.38 -11.45
CA GLU A 31 19.31 -13.31 -12.33
C GLU A 31 20.28 -14.47 -12.10
N LEU A 32 20.58 -14.80 -10.85
CA LEU A 32 21.54 -15.87 -10.51
C LEU A 32 21.08 -17.24 -11.04
N VAL A 33 19.79 -17.54 -11.01
CA VAL A 33 19.29 -18.85 -11.50
C VAL A 33 19.33 -18.97 -13.03
N LYS A 34 19.48 -17.86 -13.77
CA LYS A 34 19.71 -17.92 -15.24
C LYS A 34 21.03 -18.60 -15.60
N GLU A 35 22.00 -18.60 -14.70
CA GLU A 35 23.26 -19.28 -14.94
C GLU A 35 23.13 -20.80 -15.12
N PHE A 36 22.04 -21.40 -14.61
CA PHE A 36 21.77 -22.83 -14.81
C PHE A 36 21.56 -23.18 -16.28
N ASP A 37 20.98 -22.29 -17.07
CA ASP A 37 20.79 -22.49 -18.51
C ASP A 37 22.12 -22.60 -19.25
N ALA A 38 23.15 -21.88 -18.77
CA ALA A 38 24.52 -21.98 -19.33
C ALA A 38 25.26 -23.26 -18.94
N CYS A 39 24.80 -23.95 -17.88
CA CYS A 39 25.43 -25.19 -17.40
C CYS A 39 24.81 -26.45 -18.01
N ILE A 40 23.66 -26.34 -18.67
CA ILE A 40 22.93 -27.48 -19.23
C ILE A 40 23.49 -27.88 -20.57
N THR A 41 23.54 -29.23 -20.80
CA THR A 41 23.90 -29.80 -22.11
C THR A 41 22.78 -29.47 -23.12
N PRO A 42 23.13 -28.90 -24.31
CA PRO A 42 22.14 -28.65 -25.38
C PRO A 42 21.37 -29.92 -25.73
N GLU A 43 20.08 -29.76 -26.07
CA GLU A 43 19.12 -30.79 -26.53
C GLU A 43 18.68 -31.84 -25.48
N LYS A 44 19.54 -32.24 -24.53
CA LYS A 44 19.22 -33.29 -23.53
C LYS A 44 19.09 -32.81 -22.11
N GLY A 45 19.66 -31.64 -21.84
CA GLY A 45 19.70 -31.11 -20.47
C GLY A 45 18.32 -30.74 -19.93
N ARG A 46 18.14 -30.93 -18.62
CA ARG A 46 16.91 -30.61 -17.88
C ARG A 46 17.27 -29.84 -16.62
N ILE A 47 16.41 -28.88 -16.28
CA ILE A 47 16.47 -28.16 -15.00
C ILE A 47 15.16 -28.43 -14.25
N ILE A 48 15.29 -28.85 -12.99
CA ILE A 48 14.18 -29.05 -12.07
C ILE A 48 14.37 -28.10 -10.88
N PHE A 49 13.40 -27.23 -10.64
CA PHE A 49 13.34 -26.43 -9.43
C PHE A 49 12.39 -27.09 -8.45
N LEU A 50 12.83 -27.27 -7.22
CA LEU A 50 12.03 -27.71 -6.08
C LEU A 50 12.06 -26.62 -5.03
N GLY A 51 10.97 -26.42 -4.29
CA GLY A 51 10.95 -25.50 -3.18
C GLY A 51 9.58 -24.96 -2.82
N THR A 52 9.57 -24.15 -1.77
CA THR A 52 8.38 -23.54 -1.20
C THR A 52 8.38 -22.04 -1.55
N PRO A 53 7.30 -21.49 -2.15
CA PRO A 53 7.19 -20.06 -2.41
C PRO A 53 7.16 -19.30 -1.10
N GLN A 54 7.95 -18.23 -0.99
CA GLN A 54 7.99 -17.40 0.23
C GLN A 54 7.03 -16.21 0.16
N THR A 55 6.68 -15.76 -1.04
CA THR A 55 5.79 -14.63 -1.32
C THR A 55 4.99 -14.88 -2.59
N GLU A 56 3.95 -14.08 -2.83
CA GLU A 56 3.18 -14.09 -4.10
C GLU A 56 4.06 -13.77 -5.34
N ASN A 57 5.17 -13.05 -5.13
CA ASN A 57 6.16 -12.75 -6.18
C ASN A 57 7.37 -13.70 -6.10
N SER A 58 7.12 -14.96 -5.83
CA SER A 58 8.13 -16.00 -5.74
C SER A 58 8.83 -16.25 -7.07
N LEU A 59 10.10 -16.68 -7.02
CA LEU A 59 10.82 -17.21 -8.20
C LEU A 59 10.00 -18.28 -8.92
N TYR A 60 9.32 -19.15 -8.17
CA TYR A 60 8.52 -20.26 -8.74
C TYR A 60 7.29 -19.79 -9.52
N ASP A 61 6.85 -18.52 -9.33
CA ASP A 61 5.79 -17.89 -10.12
C ASP A 61 6.31 -17.18 -11.38
N VAL A 62 7.61 -16.84 -11.39
CA VAL A 62 8.28 -16.25 -12.55
C VAL A 62 8.77 -17.30 -13.56
N LEU A 63 9.21 -18.46 -13.09
CA LEU A 63 9.76 -19.54 -13.93
C LEU A 63 8.81 -20.00 -15.06
N PRO A 64 7.49 -20.09 -14.91
CA PRO A 64 6.58 -20.40 -16.00
C PRO A 64 6.66 -19.43 -17.20
N GLN A 65 6.94 -18.15 -16.95
CA GLN A 65 7.13 -17.15 -18.00
C GLN A 65 8.40 -17.39 -18.82
N ARG A 66 9.36 -18.16 -18.26
CA ARG A 66 10.59 -18.62 -18.91
C ARG A 66 10.44 -20.00 -19.58
N GLY A 67 9.22 -20.55 -19.63
CA GLY A 67 8.95 -21.84 -20.30
C GLY A 67 8.94 -23.08 -19.37
N PHE A 68 9.13 -22.90 -18.06
CA PHE A 68 9.03 -24.01 -17.11
C PHE A 68 7.58 -24.45 -16.87
N LYS A 69 7.36 -25.74 -16.62
CA LYS A 69 6.09 -26.28 -16.20
C LYS A 69 6.02 -26.30 -14.68
N LYS A 70 5.10 -25.54 -14.10
CA LYS A 70 4.85 -25.52 -12.66
C LYS A 70 3.92 -26.68 -12.24
N ARG A 71 4.19 -27.29 -11.09
CA ARG A 71 3.32 -28.28 -10.43
C ARG A 71 3.31 -28.02 -8.94
N ILE A 72 2.11 -27.85 -8.39
CA ILE A 72 1.88 -27.61 -6.97
C ILE A 72 1.40 -28.90 -6.33
N TRP A 73 2.11 -29.34 -5.29
CA TRP A 73 1.82 -30.54 -4.50
C TRP A 73 1.49 -30.11 -3.07
N THR A 74 0.20 -30.07 -2.74
CA THR A 74 -0.27 -29.66 -1.41
C THR A 74 -0.26 -30.85 -0.45
N ALA A 75 -0.02 -30.60 0.85
CA ALA A 75 -0.06 -31.66 1.86
C ALA A 75 -1.49 -32.13 2.18
N ARG A 76 -2.47 -31.24 2.07
CA ARG A 76 -3.90 -31.59 2.15
C ARG A 76 -4.57 -31.36 0.81
N TYR A 77 -5.57 -32.15 0.45
CA TYR A 77 -6.42 -31.87 -0.69
C TYR A 77 -7.02 -30.46 -0.56
N PRO A 78 -6.84 -29.59 -1.58
CA PRO A 78 -7.16 -28.18 -1.49
C PRO A 78 -8.66 -27.92 -1.34
N THR A 79 -9.02 -26.88 -0.59
CA THR A 79 -10.38 -26.34 -0.54
C THR A 79 -10.82 -25.84 -1.93
N GLU A 80 -12.12 -25.68 -2.16
CA GLU A 80 -12.63 -25.17 -3.45
C GLU A 80 -12.02 -23.81 -3.84
N LYS A 81 -11.76 -22.93 -2.86
CA LYS A 81 -11.08 -21.64 -3.08
C LYS A 81 -9.63 -21.83 -3.51
N GLN A 82 -8.89 -22.71 -2.84
CA GLN A 82 -7.51 -23.04 -3.18
C GLN A 82 -7.43 -23.74 -4.54
N PHE A 83 -8.33 -24.67 -4.81
CA PHE A 83 -8.41 -25.38 -6.08
C PHE A 83 -8.55 -24.42 -7.26
N LYS A 84 -9.44 -23.43 -7.15
CA LYS A 84 -9.58 -22.36 -8.17
C LYS A 84 -8.33 -21.52 -8.33
N THR A 85 -7.63 -21.24 -7.21
CA THR A 85 -6.41 -20.41 -7.22
C THR A 85 -5.24 -21.13 -7.88
N TYR A 86 -5.00 -22.40 -7.55
CA TYR A 86 -3.91 -23.18 -8.15
C TYR A 86 -4.18 -23.50 -9.63
N GLY A 87 -5.43 -23.67 -10.01
CA GLY A 87 -5.84 -23.91 -11.39
C GLY A 87 -5.07 -25.03 -12.06
N LYS A 88 -4.53 -24.76 -13.26
CA LYS A 88 -3.75 -25.72 -14.07
C LYS A 88 -2.40 -26.12 -13.46
N ASP A 89 -1.91 -25.37 -12.47
CA ASP A 89 -0.63 -25.62 -11.84
C ASP A 89 -0.71 -26.66 -10.73
N LEU A 90 -1.93 -26.98 -10.22
CA LEU A 90 -2.12 -28.08 -9.30
C LEU A 90 -1.69 -29.41 -9.93
N ALA A 91 -1.03 -30.27 -9.17
CA ALA A 91 -0.59 -31.56 -9.65
C ALA A 91 -1.79 -32.41 -10.15
N PRO A 92 -1.72 -33.00 -11.37
CA PRO A 92 -2.86 -33.67 -11.97
C PRO A 92 -3.46 -34.79 -11.12
N ILE A 93 -2.64 -35.49 -10.34
CA ILE A 93 -3.11 -36.56 -9.43
C ILE A 93 -4.01 -35.98 -8.32
N ILE A 94 -3.70 -34.79 -7.82
CA ILE A 94 -4.50 -34.11 -6.79
C ILE A 94 -5.79 -33.56 -7.40
N SER A 95 -5.69 -32.87 -8.56
CA SER A 95 -6.87 -32.29 -9.22
C SER A 95 -7.88 -33.36 -9.63
N LEU A 96 -7.43 -34.46 -10.25
CA LEU A 96 -8.29 -35.58 -10.61
C LEU A 96 -8.93 -36.31 -9.40
N ALA A 97 -8.21 -36.38 -8.29
CA ALA A 97 -8.74 -36.97 -7.08
C ALA A 97 -9.91 -36.12 -6.50
N VAL A 98 -9.71 -34.80 -6.41
CA VAL A 98 -10.74 -33.85 -5.93
C VAL A 98 -11.95 -33.82 -6.87
N GLU A 99 -11.74 -33.87 -8.18
CA GLU A 99 -12.83 -33.89 -9.18
C GLU A 99 -13.68 -35.14 -9.06
N ARG A 100 -13.06 -36.29 -8.75
CA ARG A 100 -13.76 -37.59 -8.59
C ARG A 100 -14.49 -37.71 -7.25
N ASN A 101 -13.91 -37.16 -6.21
CA ASN A 101 -14.49 -37.25 -4.85
C ASN A 101 -14.19 -35.97 -4.06
N LYS A 102 -15.22 -35.17 -3.79
CA LYS A 102 -15.09 -33.96 -3.00
C LYS A 102 -14.96 -34.22 -1.48
N ASP A 103 -15.30 -35.36 -1.00
CA ASP A 103 -15.27 -35.72 0.45
C ASP A 103 -13.83 -35.80 0.98
N ILE A 104 -12.84 -35.91 0.08
CA ILE A 104 -11.42 -35.94 0.46
C ILE A 104 -10.84 -34.55 0.74
N ILE A 105 -11.56 -33.47 0.42
CA ILE A 105 -11.09 -32.11 0.64
C ILE A 105 -10.69 -31.92 2.10
N GLY A 106 -9.47 -31.39 2.32
CA GLY A 106 -8.90 -31.20 3.65
C GLY A 106 -8.18 -32.44 4.25
N GLN A 107 -8.33 -33.60 3.65
CA GLN A 107 -7.59 -34.82 4.08
C GLN A 107 -6.14 -34.77 3.51
N SER A 108 -5.25 -35.56 4.12
CA SER A 108 -3.88 -35.70 3.64
C SER A 108 -3.81 -36.25 2.21
N THR A 109 -2.94 -35.66 1.38
CA THR A 109 -2.67 -36.13 0.01
C THR A 109 -1.70 -37.31 -0.02
N ASP A 110 -0.90 -37.50 1.02
CA ASP A 110 0.05 -38.61 1.21
C ASP A 110 0.09 -39.03 2.67
N PRO A 111 -0.92 -39.85 3.13
CA PRO A 111 -1.01 -40.25 4.52
C PRO A 111 0.10 -41.20 4.97
N THR A 112 0.91 -41.74 4.06
CA THR A 112 2.08 -42.54 4.42
C THR A 112 3.27 -41.66 4.84
N ARG A 113 3.34 -40.42 4.38
CA ARG A 113 4.38 -39.46 4.74
C ARG A 113 3.91 -38.50 5.85
N PHE A 114 2.69 -38.04 5.73
CA PHE A 114 2.06 -37.11 6.67
C PHE A 114 0.61 -37.58 6.90
N ASP A 115 0.35 -38.25 7.99
CA ASP A 115 -1.03 -38.57 8.39
C ASP A 115 -1.75 -37.34 8.96
N GLU A 116 -2.99 -37.52 9.40
CA GLU A 116 -3.79 -36.40 9.91
C GLU A 116 -3.26 -35.85 11.24
N GLU A 117 -2.68 -36.71 12.09
CA GLU A 117 -2.09 -36.29 13.36
C GLU A 117 -0.86 -35.46 13.13
N ASP A 118 0.08 -35.90 12.29
CA ASP A 118 1.26 -35.13 11.86
C ASP A 118 0.89 -33.75 11.29
N LEU A 119 -0.11 -33.69 10.40
CA LEU A 119 -0.53 -32.46 9.79
C LEU A 119 -1.18 -31.48 10.78
N ASN A 120 -1.95 -32.00 11.74
CA ASN A 120 -2.55 -31.17 12.80
C ASN A 120 -1.50 -30.65 13.79
N GLU A 121 -0.51 -31.46 14.15
CA GLU A 121 0.61 -31.00 14.97
C GLU A 121 1.41 -29.88 14.28
N ARG A 122 1.67 -30.03 12.99
CA ARG A 122 2.35 -29.01 12.19
C ARG A 122 1.50 -27.73 12.08
N GLU A 123 0.21 -27.85 11.85
CA GLU A 123 -0.67 -26.69 11.81
C GLU A 123 -0.71 -25.96 13.16
N ALA A 124 -0.71 -26.69 14.27
CA ALA A 124 -0.60 -26.12 15.61
C ALA A 124 0.75 -25.41 15.86
N SER A 125 1.86 -26.01 15.37
CA SER A 125 3.21 -25.47 15.53
C SER A 125 3.48 -24.22 14.66
N TYR A 126 3.10 -24.28 13.38
CA TYR A 126 3.35 -23.19 12.41
C TYR A 126 2.29 -22.09 12.45
N GLY A 127 1.15 -22.36 13.08
CA GLY A 127 -0.05 -21.55 12.94
C GLY A 127 -0.65 -21.64 11.53
N ARG A 128 -1.85 -21.11 11.37
CA ARG A 128 -2.61 -21.23 10.11
C ARG A 128 -1.90 -20.59 8.91
N SER A 129 -1.28 -19.43 9.10
CA SER A 129 -0.56 -18.73 8.03
C SER A 129 0.69 -19.50 7.59
N GLY A 130 1.51 -19.94 8.55
CA GLY A 130 2.71 -20.71 8.29
C GLY A 130 2.41 -22.08 7.68
N PHE A 131 1.34 -22.77 8.13
CA PHE A 131 0.92 -24.06 7.56
C PHE A 131 0.48 -23.91 6.11
N ASN A 132 -0.34 -22.87 5.80
CA ASN A 132 -0.74 -22.61 4.42
C ASN A 132 0.46 -22.33 3.52
N LEU A 133 1.45 -21.54 4.01
CA LEU A 133 2.66 -21.26 3.26
C LEU A 133 3.49 -22.53 3.01
N GLN A 134 3.83 -23.27 4.05
CA GLN A 134 4.82 -24.35 3.97
C GLN A 134 4.24 -25.67 3.44
N PHE A 135 2.98 -25.98 3.75
CA PHE A 135 2.36 -27.28 3.46
C PHE A 135 1.27 -27.21 2.39
N GLN A 136 0.60 -26.06 2.26
CA GLN A 136 -0.38 -25.87 1.19
C GLN A 136 0.17 -25.03 0.02
N LEU A 137 1.38 -24.46 0.15
CA LEU A 137 2.03 -23.62 -0.85
C LEU A 137 1.17 -22.43 -1.27
N ASP A 138 0.40 -21.90 -0.30
CA ASP A 138 -0.53 -20.78 -0.44
C ASP A 138 0.00 -19.58 0.33
N THR A 139 0.58 -18.62 -0.39
CA THR A 139 1.21 -17.43 0.21
C THR A 139 0.21 -16.40 0.71
N ARG A 140 -1.06 -16.47 0.31
CA ARG A 140 -2.06 -15.39 0.49
C ARG A 140 -2.25 -14.94 1.93
N LEU A 141 -2.28 -15.85 2.91
CA LEU A 141 -2.42 -15.49 4.33
C LEU A 141 -1.14 -14.82 4.86
N ALA A 142 0.03 -15.36 4.51
CA ALA A 142 1.31 -14.80 4.90
C ALA A 142 1.53 -13.42 4.27
N ASP A 143 1.15 -13.25 3.01
CA ASP A 143 1.23 -11.98 2.32
C ASP A 143 0.23 -10.96 2.87
N HIS A 144 -0.96 -11.39 3.27
CA HIS A 144 -1.94 -10.52 3.91
C HIS A 144 -1.44 -9.93 5.23
N ASP A 145 -0.69 -10.70 6.01
CA ASP A 145 -0.11 -10.24 7.26
C ASP A 145 1.15 -9.37 7.02
N ARG A 146 1.88 -9.67 5.95
CA ARG A 146 3.12 -8.95 5.58
C ARG A 146 2.86 -7.59 4.95
N TYR A 147 1.82 -7.46 4.12
CA TYR A 147 1.48 -6.25 3.39
C TYR A 147 0.26 -5.57 4.05
N PRO A 148 0.49 -4.55 4.90
CA PRO A 148 -0.58 -3.97 5.70
C PRO A 148 -1.53 -3.07 4.91
N LEU A 149 -1.10 -2.54 3.75
CA LEU A 149 -1.92 -1.62 2.95
C LEU A 149 -2.67 -2.40 1.86
N LYS A 150 -3.99 -2.19 1.77
CA LYS A 150 -4.88 -2.91 0.84
C LYS A 150 -5.69 -1.95 0.01
N LEU A 151 -5.98 -2.34 -1.23
CA LEU A 151 -6.87 -1.56 -2.11
C LEU A 151 -8.31 -1.59 -1.61
N SER A 152 -8.73 -2.66 -0.94
CA SER A 152 -10.06 -2.78 -0.32
C SER A 152 -10.34 -1.76 0.78
N ASP A 153 -9.30 -1.15 1.35
CA ASP A 153 -9.44 -0.14 2.38
C ASP A 153 -9.66 1.28 1.81
N LEU A 154 -9.47 1.43 0.50
CA LEU A 154 -9.73 2.68 -0.21
C LEU A 154 -11.22 2.83 -0.52
N ILE A 155 -11.70 4.08 -0.53
CA ILE A 155 -12.98 4.43 -1.13
C ILE A 155 -12.70 5.01 -2.51
N VAL A 156 -13.25 4.43 -3.56
CA VAL A 156 -13.04 4.89 -4.94
C VAL A 156 -14.31 5.55 -5.46
N THR A 157 -14.18 6.79 -5.92
CA THR A 157 -15.29 7.55 -6.49
C THR A 157 -14.80 8.62 -7.45
N SER A 158 -15.69 9.30 -8.17
CA SER A 158 -15.33 10.49 -8.95
C SER A 158 -15.16 11.69 -8.02
N CYS A 159 -14.02 12.36 -8.09
CA CYS A 159 -13.73 13.54 -7.29
C CYS A 159 -13.81 14.81 -8.13
N ASN A 160 -14.51 15.81 -7.64
CA ASN A 160 -14.49 17.14 -8.24
C ASN A 160 -13.24 17.92 -7.75
N PRO A 161 -12.60 18.79 -8.57
CA PRO A 161 -11.44 19.58 -8.12
C PRO A 161 -11.72 20.60 -7.01
N GLU A 162 -12.96 21.02 -6.82
CA GLU A 162 -13.32 22.11 -5.88
C GLU A 162 -14.18 21.64 -4.71
N THR A 163 -15.03 20.63 -4.93
CA THR A 163 -16.02 20.19 -3.95
C THR A 163 -16.00 18.68 -3.73
N ALA A 164 -16.43 18.25 -2.55
CA ALA A 164 -16.67 16.85 -2.22
C ALA A 164 -17.95 16.69 -1.38
N PRO A 165 -18.54 15.50 -1.33
CA PRO A 165 -19.69 15.26 -0.48
C PRO A 165 -19.31 15.37 0.99
N GLU A 166 -20.24 15.89 1.78
CA GLU A 166 -20.06 16.12 3.22
C GLU A 166 -19.71 14.85 3.98
N LYS A 167 -20.29 13.71 3.56
CA LYS A 167 -20.10 12.42 4.21
C LYS A 167 -20.09 11.28 3.20
N LEU A 168 -19.13 10.39 3.35
CA LEU A 168 -19.00 9.12 2.63
C LEU A 168 -19.05 7.97 3.64
N ILE A 169 -19.83 6.93 3.33
CA ILE A 169 -19.96 5.73 4.14
C ILE A 169 -19.33 4.57 3.36
N TRP A 170 -18.38 3.90 3.97
CA TRP A 170 -17.72 2.72 3.43
C TRP A 170 -18.39 1.43 3.91
N ALA A 171 -18.43 0.42 3.04
CA ALA A 171 -18.71 -0.97 3.41
C ALA A 171 -18.11 -1.91 2.36
N SER A 172 -17.58 -3.03 2.80
CA SER A 172 -17.06 -4.10 1.92
C SER A 172 -18.19 -5.00 1.41
N ASN A 173 -19.18 -4.39 0.74
CA ASN A 173 -20.28 -5.16 0.15
C ASN A 173 -19.89 -5.59 -1.29
N PRO A 174 -20.11 -6.85 -1.69
CA PRO A 174 -19.88 -7.32 -3.05
C PRO A 174 -20.53 -6.47 -4.14
N GLU A 175 -21.66 -5.84 -3.87
CA GLU A 175 -22.38 -4.95 -4.80
C GLU A 175 -21.61 -3.66 -5.12
N GLN A 176 -20.78 -3.17 -4.19
CA GLN A 176 -19.93 -2.00 -4.38
C GLN A 176 -18.58 -2.31 -5.01
N ARG A 177 -18.28 -3.58 -5.29
CA ARG A 177 -17.03 -3.98 -5.90
C ARG A 177 -16.88 -3.43 -7.32
N ILE A 178 -15.74 -2.80 -7.59
CA ILE A 178 -15.41 -2.22 -8.89
C ILE A 178 -14.65 -3.28 -9.71
N ASN A 179 -15.16 -3.62 -10.89
CA ASN A 179 -14.57 -4.64 -11.75
C ASN A 179 -13.96 -4.08 -13.04
N ASP A 180 -14.20 -2.82 -13.35
CA ASP A 180 -13.79 -2.14 -14.58
C ASP A 180 -12.51 -1.29 -14.44
N LEU A 181 -11.90 -1.31 -13.26
CA LEU A 181 -10.60 -0.67 -13.02
C LEU A 181 -9.47 -1.69 -13.00
N PRO A 182 -8.27 -1.31 -13.51
CA PRO A 182 -7.10 -2.16 -13.41
C PRO A 182 -6.72 -2.36 -11.95
N CYS A 183 -6.81 -3.60 -11.45
CA CYS A 183 -6.50 -3.95 -10.08
C CYS A 183 -5.17 -4.71 -10.02
N VAL A 184 -4.17 -4.13 -9.35
CA VAL A 184 -2.83 -4.67 -9.15
C VAL A 184 -2.57 -5.10 -7.70
N GLY A 185 -3.64 -5.16 -6.91
CA GLY A 185 -3.60 -5.60 -5.51
C GLY A 185 -3.14 -7.05 -5.33
N LEU A 186 -3.08 -7.49 -4.07
CA LEU A 186 -2.86 -8.88 -3.71
C LEU A 186 -4.03 -9.75 -4.21
N SER A 187 -3.79 -11.05 -4.33
CA SER A 187 -4.83 -12.00 -4.73
C SER A 187 -6.08 -11.88 -3.87
N GLY A 188 -7.20 -11.51 -4.48
CA GLY A 188 -8.48 -11.30 -3.82
C GLY A 188 -8.75 -9.87 -3.33
N ASP A 189 -7.79 -8.95 -3.48
CA ASP A 189 -7.99 -7.53 -3.22
C ASP A 189 -8.85 -6.88 -4.32
N SER A 190 -9.52 -5.79 -4.02
CA SER A 190 -10.43 -5.12 -4.95
C SER A 190 -10.70 -3.69 -4.51
N TYR A 191 -11.14 -2.86 -5.45
CA TYR A 191 -11.66 -1.53 -5.14
C TYR A 191 -13.15 -1.57 -4.85
N TYR A 192 -13.61 -0.61 -4.04
CA TYR A 192 -15.02 -0.47 -3.67
C TYR A 192 -15.49 0.97 -3.82
N TYR A 193 -16.70 1.13 -4.37
CA TYR A 193 -17.45 2.39 -4.29
C TYR A 193 -17.88 2.66 -2.84
N PRO A 194 -18.14 3.93 -2.46
CA PRO A 194 -18.80 4.22 -1.21
C PRO A 194 -20.20 3.55 -1.18
N MET A 195 -20.54 2.94 -0.05
CA MET A 195 -21.88 2.36 0.12
C MET A 195 -22.98 3.43 0.02
N GLN A 196 -22.71 4.61 0.56
CA GLN A 196 -23.62 5.74 0.54
C GLN A 196 -22.87 7.06 0.54
N ILE A 197 -23.40 8.01 -0.21
CA ILE A 197 -22.97 9.41 -0.22
C ILE A 197 -24.10 10.22 0.41
N GLN A 198 -23.79 11.05 1.42
CA GLN A 198 -24.78 11.85 2.16
C GLN A 198 -24.36 13.32 2.23
N GLY A 199 -25.34 14.20 2.38
CA GLY A 199 -25.17 15.65 2.48
C GLY A 199 -24.96 16.34 1.14
N GLU A 200 -24.63 17.62 1.19
CA GLU A 200 -24.35 18.43 0.03
C GLU A 200 -22.90 18.34 -0.40
N TYR A 201 -22.58 18.78 -1.61
CA TYR A 201 -21.21 18.96 -2.06
C TYR A 201 -20.71 20.31 -1.59
N ILE A 202 -19.69 20.31 -0.74
CA ILE A 202 -19.09 21.50 -0.15
C ILE A 202 -17.61 21.62 -0.54
N ASN A 203 -17.08 22.83 -0.46
CA ASN A 203 -15.69 23.11 -0.81
C ASN A 203 -14.72 22.38 0.12
N TYR A 204 -13.61 21.89 -0.44
CA TYR A 204 -12.51 21.36 0.38
C TYR A 204 -11.96 22.43 1.33
N THR A 205 -11.69 22.03 2.56
CA THR A 205 -11.05 22.89 3.56
C THR A 205 -9.63 23.25 3.14
N GLY A 206 -8.91 22.30 2.52
CA GLY A 206 -7.57 22.52 2.02
C GLY A 206 -7.16 21.60 0.88
N SER A 207 -6.08 21.97 0.18
CA SER A 207 -5.53 21.22 -0.94
C SER A 207 -4.00 21.32 -0.90
N VAL A 208 -3.31 20.18 -0.86
CA VAL A 208 -1.86 20.06 -0.83
C VAL A 208 -1.40 19.21 -2.00
N MET A 209 -0.34 19.63 -2.66
CA MET A 209 0.41 18.86 -3.65
C MET A 209 1.79 18.56 -3.07
N ALA A 210 2.10 17.30 -2.86
CA ALA A 210 3.45 16.88 -2.54
C ALA A 210 4.23 16.57 -3.82
N ILE A 211 5.52 16.89 -3.84
CA ILE A 211 6.44 16.64 -4.97
C ILE A 211 7.73 16.06 -4.40
N ASP A 212 8.14 14.92 -4.95
CA ASP A 212 9.47 14.35 -4.77
C ASP A 212 10.25 14.53 -6.09
N PRO A 213 11.17 15.51 -6.17
CA PRO A 213 11.90 15.80 -7.39
C PRO A 213 12.94 14.73 -7.66
N SER A 214 13.00 14.19 -8.88
CA SER A 214 14.12 13.36 -9.31
C SER A 214 15.20 14.20 -9.98
N GLY A 215 16.44 13.80 -9.78
CA GLY A 215 17.58 14.38 -10.52
C GLY A 215 17.65 13.88 -11.97
N LYS A 216 18.87 13.82 -12.51
CA LYS A 216 19.14 13.23 -13.84
C LYS A 216 19.21 11.70 -13.69
N GLY A 217 18.46 10.95 -14.49
CA GLY A 217 18.47 9.49 -14.51
C GLY A 217 17.10 8.89 -14.87
N ASP A 218 16.93 7.60 -14.60
CA ASP A 218 15.70 6.86 -14.88
C ASP A 218 14.58 7.09 -13.86
N ASN A 219 14.86 7.80 -12.76
CA ASN A 219 13.87 8.12 -11.75
C ASN A 219 12.90 9.18 -12.25
N GLU A 220 11.66 9.11 -11.79
CA GLU A 220 10.61 10.08 -12.12
C GLU A 220 10.45 11.11 -11.01
N THR A 221 10.14 12.36 -11.36
CA THR A 221 9.62 13.33 -10.41
C THR A 221 8.19 12.94 -10.09
N SER A 222 7.94 12.43 -8.87
CA SER A 222 6.63 11.98 -8.46
C SER A 222 5.85 13.09 -7.77
N TYR A 223 4.52 13.03 -7.89
CA TYR A 223 3.62 13.99 -7.27
C TYR A 223 2.31 13.35 -6.82
N ALA A 224 1.71 13.91 -5.76
CA ALA A 224 0.38 13.53 -5.28
C ALA A 224 -0.38 14.77 -4.80
N VAL A 225 -1.64 14.90 -5.21
CA VAL A 225 -2.54 15.97 -4.76
C VAL A 225 -3.58 15.38 -3.84
N VAL A 226 -3.52 15.76 -2.57
CA VAL A 226 -4.44 15.32 -1.53
C VAL A 226 -5.19 16.51 -0.95
N LYS A 227 -6.51 16.40 -0.93
CA LYS A 227 -7.42 17.42 -0.38
C LYS A 227 -8.05 16.94 0.91
N PHE A 228 -8.47 17.87 1.73
CA PHE A 228 -9.02 17.59 3.05
C PHE A 228 -10.44 18.12 3.18
N LEU A 229 -11.36 17.29 3.69
CA LEU A 229 -12.70 17.67 4.08
C LEU A 229 -13.24 16.74 5.18
N ASN A 230 -13.70 17.30 6.29
CA ASN A 230 -14.38 16.59 7.39
C ASN A 230 -13.66 15.31 7.86
N GLY A 231 -12.32 15.38 7.97
CA GLY A 231 -11.50 14.25 8.40
C GLY A 231 -11.19 13.23 7.30
N ASN A 232 -11.72 13.38 6.10
CA ASN A 232 -11.44 12.55 4.94
C ASN A 232 -10.37 13.18 4.05
N LEU A 233 -9.57 12.34 3.42
CA LEU A 233 -8.49 12.70 2.51
C LEU A 233 -8.83 12.25 1.10
N PHE A 234 -8.76 13.15 0.14
CA PHE A 234 -9.15 12.90 -1.24
C PHE A 234 -7.91 12.98 -2.14
N LEU A 235 -7.47 11.85 -2.64
CA LEU A 235 -6.41 11.75 -3.65
C LEU A 235 -7.03 12.02 -5.02
N THR A 236 -6.86 13.26 -5.50
CA THR A 236 -7.48 13.72 -6.76
C THR A 236 -6.56 13.66 -7.96
N LYS A 237 -5.24 13.58 -7.73
CA LYS A 237 -4.24 13.41 -8.80
C LYS A 237 -2.96 12.82 -8.21
N ALA A 238 -2.34 11.88 -8.92
CA ALA A 238 -1.02 11.34 -8.59
C ALA A 238 -0.34 10.85 -9.85
N GLY A 239 0.99 10.70 -9.80
CA GLY A 239 1.76 10.15 -10.90
C GLY A 239 3.23 10.50 -10.84
N GLY A 240 3.95 10.18 -11.91
CA GLY A 240 5.36 10.48 -12.09
C GLY A 240 5.64 11.11 -13.45
N LEU A 241 6.59 12.04 -13.50
CA LEU A 241 7.03 12.75 -14.70
C LEU A 241 8.51 12.48 -14.92
N ARG A 242 8.85 12.02 -16.10
CA ARG A 242 10.25 11.84 -16.51
C ARG A 242 10.82 13.11 -17.10
N GLY A 243 12.10 13.35 -16.89
CA GLY A 243 12.81 14.49 -17.44
C GLY A 243 13.47 15.39 -16.40
N GLY A 244 13.42 15.03 -15.13
CA GLY A 244 14.09 15.76 -14.05
C GLY A 244 13.64 17.22 -13.97
N PHE A 245 14.59 18.18 -14.00
CA PHE A 245 14.34 19.61 -13.84
C PHE A 245 14.08 20.35 -15.18
N THR A 246 13.56 19.63 -16.19
CA THR A 246 13.25 20.27 -17.48
C THR A 246 12.06 21.22 -17.40
N ASP A 247 12.02 22.22 -18.27
CA ASP A 247 10.93 23.18 -18.38
C ASP A 247 9.57 22.49 -18.58
N TYR A 248 9.54 21.37 -19.33
CA TYR A 248 8.35 20.56 -19.52
C TYR A 248 7.79 20.02 -18.21
N VAL A 249 8.63 19.43 -17.34
CA VAL A 249 8.21 18.87 -16.05
C VAL A 249 7.70 19.99 -15.15
N LEU A 250 8.43 21.09 -15.03
CA LEU A 250 8.06 22.23 -14.20
C LEU A 250 6.73 22.87 -14.65
N GLN A 251 6.55 23.05 -15.95
CA GLN A 251 5.31 23.57 -16.52
C GLN A 251 4.13 22.62 -16.31
N LYS A 252 4.35 21.32 -16.47
CA LYS A 252 3.32 20.29 -16.24
C LYS A 252 2.85 20.29 -14.79
N LEU A 253 3.78 20.36 -13.82
CA LEU A 253 3.46 20.44 -12.39
C LEU A 253 2.68 21.73 -12.05
N ALA A 254 3.06 22.87 -12.61
CA ALA A 254 2.34 24.13 -12.42
C ALA A 254 0.90 24.09 -13.02
N ASN A 255 0.70 23.41 -14.16
CA ASN A 255 -0.63 23.20 -14.72
C ASN A 255 -1.46 22.26 -13.82
N ILE A 256 -0.90 21.16 -13.31
CA ILE A 256 -1.57 20.26 -12.36
C ILE A 256 -2.01 21.04 -11.11
N ALA A 257 -1.13 21.89 -10.56
CA ALA A 257 -1.48 22.73 -9.42
C ALA A 257 -2.67 23.67 -9.72
N LYS A 258 -2.71 24.24 -10.93
CA LYS A 258 -3.82 25.09 -11.41
C LYS A 258 -5.12 24.30 -11.55
N ASP A 259 -5.08 23.16 -12.27
CA ASP A 259 -6.25 22.33 -12.56
C ASP A 259 -6.87 21.76 -11.27
N GLN A 260 -6.01 21.41 -10.32
CA GLN A 260 -6.41 20.86 -9.03
C GLN A 260 -6.64 21.94 -7.95
N LYS A 261 -6.53 23.24 -8.25
CA LYS A 261 -6.73 24.32 -7.28
C LYS A 261 -5.89 24.15 -6.00
N VAL A 262 -4.62 23.80 -6.16
CA VAL A 262 -3.70 23.53 -5.05
C VAL A 262 -3.40 24.82 -4.29
N LYS A 263 -3.51 24.79 -2.97
CA LYS A 263 -3.18 25.95 -2.09
C LYS A 263 -1.73 25.92 -1.61
N LEU A 264 -1.18 24.74 -1.38
CA LEU A 264 0.17 24.53 -0.85
C LEU A 264 0.87 23.41 -1.62
N ILE A 265 2.12 23.65 -2.01
CA ILE A 265 3.02 22.65 -2.55
C ILE A 265 4.07 22.32 -1.50
N LEU A 266 4.20 21.04 -1.16
CA LEU A 266 5.25 20.49 -0.33
C LEU A 266 6.29 19.87 -1.25
N CYS A 267 7.52 20.34 -1.19
CA CYS A 267 8.60 19.80 -1.99
C CYS A 267 9.64 19.16 -1.08
N GLU A 268 9.99 17.90 -1.33
CA GLU A 268 11.05 17.26 -0.57
C GLU A 268 12.39 17.95 -0.88
N SER A 269 13.13 18.35 0.17
CA SER A 269 14.44 18.98 0.04
C SER A 269 15.52 18.02 0.50
N ASN A 270 15.98 17.15 -0.39
CA ASN A 270 17.21 16.39 -0.26
C ASN A 270 18.36 17.11 -0.96
N PHE A 271 19.58 16.62 -0.85
CA PHE A 271 20.79 17.26 -1.33
C PHE A 271 20.66 17.87 -2.75
N GLY A 272 20.66 19.22 -2.86
CA GLY A 272 20.56 19.95 -4.15
C GLY A 272 19.15 20.27 -4.64
N GLN A 273 18.09 19.89 -3.92
CA GLN A 273 16.69 20.04 -4.38
C GLN A 273 16.07 21.39 -4.06
N ASP A 274 16.70 22.24 -3.25
CA ASP A 274 16.32 23.65 -3.14
C ASP A 274 16.34 24.34 -4.52
N MET A 275 17.22 23.89 -5.43
CA MET A 275 17.26 24.36 -6.82
C MET A 275 15.98 24.01 -7.59
N PHE A 276 15.36 22.87 -7.35
CA PHE A 276 14.10 22.49 -8.00
C PHE A 276 12.98 23.48 -7.68
N GLN A 277 12.87 23.88 -6.42
CA GLN A 277 11.87 24.85 -5.99
C GLN A 277 12.11 26.22 -6.63
N GLU A 278 13.36 26.66 -6.68
CA GLU A 278 13.71 27.95 -7.33
C GLU A 278 13.38 27.94 -8.82
N LEU A 279 13.52 26.80 -9.50
CA LEU A 279 13.13 26.63 -10.90
C LEU A 279 11.60 26.53 -11.07
N LEU A 280 10.89 25.95 -10.11
CA LEU A 280 9.43 25.78 -10.16
C LEU A 280 8.69 27.11 -9.88
N LYS A 281 9.18 27.94 -8.95
CA LYS A 281 8.55 29.21 -8.55
C LYS A 281 8.20 30.15 -9.71
N PRO A 282 9.06 30.42 -10.73
CA PRO A 282 8.70 31.22 -11.87
C PRO A 282 7.52 30.68 -12.68
N HIS A 283 7.45 29.37 -12.87
CA HIS A 283 6.33 28.73 -13.56
C HIS A 283 5.02 28.87 -12.79
N LEU A 284 5.06 28.65 -11.48
CA LEU A 284 3.89 28.86 -10.60
C LEU A 284 3.45 30.32 -10.64
N LYS A 285 4.37 31.29 -10.51
CA LYS A 285 4.01 32.70 -10.55
C LYS A 285 3.31 33.10 -11.86
N ARG A 286 3.70 32.47 -12.97
CA ARG A 286 3.11 32.73 -14.29
C ARG A 286 1.78 32.02 -14.52
N ILE A 287 1.64 30.77 -14.07
CA ILE A 287 0.52 29.88 -14.40
C ILE A 287 -0.54 29.87 -13.30
N TYR A 288 -0.10 29.66 -12.06
CA TYR A 288 -0.98 29.56 -10.89
C TYR A 288 -0.20 29.81 -9.60
N PRO A 289 -0.22 31.04 -9.06
CA PRO A 289 0.48 31.37 -7.84
C PRO A 289 -0.03 30.57 -6.63
N CYS A 290 0.84 29.83 -5.97
CA CYS A 290 0.57 29.11 -4.73
C CYS A 290 1.81 29.07 -3.83
N THR A 291 1.62 28.73 -2.56
CA THR A 291 2.71 28.62 -1.58
C THR A 291 3.53 27.37 -1.85
N VAL A 292 4.85 27.45 -1.68
CA VAL A 292 5.78 26.32 -1.78
C VAL A 292 6.59 26.22 -0.49
N GLU A 293 6.57 25.06 0.16
CA GLU A 293 7.31 24.76 1.39
C GLU A 293 8.24 23.57 1.19
N SER A 294 9.41 23.63 1.84
CA SER A 294 10.38 22.53 1.87
C SER A 294 10.07 21.57 3.02
N VAL A 295 10.13 20.27 2.74
CA VAL A 295 9.98 19.22 3.76
C VAL A 295 11.23 18.36 3.78
N ARG A 296 11.72 18.01 4.99
CA ARG A 296 12.86 17.10 5.21
C ARG A 296 12.45 15.96 6.12
N HIS A 297 12.85 14.77 5.77
CA HIS A 297 12.60 13.58 6.57
C HIS A 297 13.92 12.92 6.99
N SER A 298 14.01 12.48 8.25
CA SER A 298 15.20 11.83 8.83
C SER A 298 14.97 10.39 9.27
N THR A 299 13.73 9.91 9.20
CA THR A 299 13.35 8.55 9.63
C THR A 299 13.43 7.55 8.49
N GLN A 300 13.52 6.25 8.81
CA GLN A 300 13.49 5.19 7.80
C GLN A 300 12.22 5.31 6.97
N LYS A 301 12.39 5.33 5.64
CA LYS A 301 11.36 5.64 4.65
C LYS A 301 10.14 4.73 4.77
N GLU A 302 10.35 3.42 4.73
CA GLU A 302 9.27 2.43 4.73
C GLU A 302 8.44 2.47 6.01
N VAL A 303 9.09 2.61 7.16
CA VAL A 303 8.41 2.74 8.46
C VAL A 303 7.59 4.02 8.52
N ARG A 304 8.13 5.14 8.01
CA ARG A 304 7.43 6.42 7.94
C ARG A 304 6.18 6.35 7.06
N ILE A 305 6.32 5.77 5.87
CA ILE A 305 5.19 5.62 4.93
C ILE A 305 4.08 4.78 5.57
N LEU A 306 4.43 3.61 6.13
CA LEU A 306 3.45 2.73 6.76
C LEU A 306 2.78 3.35 7.98
N SER A 307 3.57 3.98 8.88
CA SER A 307 2.99 4.63 10.06
C SER A 307 2.03 5.77 9.73
N CYS A 308 2.19 6.39 8.55
CA CYS A 308 1.32 7.44 8.05
C CYS A 308 0.07 6.86 7.35
N LEU A 309 0.25 5.93 6.41
CA LEU A 309 -0.84 5.46 5.53
C LEU A 309 -1.71 4.38 6.18
N GLU A 310 -1.13 3.46 6.95
CA GLU A 310 -1.86 2.32 7.52
C GLU A 310 -3.05 2.76 8.41
N PRO A 311 -2.92 3.71 9.36
CA PRO A 311 -4.07 4.17 10.15
C PRO A 311 -5.17 4.84 9.31
N VAL A 312 -4.78 5.56 8.26
CA VAL A 312 -5.72 6.28 7.38
C VAL A 312 -6.51 5.30 6.52
N LEU A 313 -5.84 4.27 5.96
CA LEU A 313 -6.49 3.22 5.17
C LEU A 313 -7.40 2.36 6.05
N ASN A 314 -6.91 1.87 7.19
CA ASN A 314 -7.69 1.05 8.12
C ASN A 314 -8.97 1.74 8.63
N GLN A 315 -8.99 3.08 8.63
CA GLN A 315 -10.16 3.88 8.95
C GLN A 315 -11.00 4.24 7.72
N HIS A 316 -10.65 3.76 6.53
CA HIS A 316 -11.31 4.05 5.26
C HIS A 316 -11.45 5.55 4.98
N ARG A 317 -10.41 6.33 5.32
CA ARG A 317 -10.41 7.78 5.20
C ARG A 317 -9.69 8.29 3.96
N LEU A 318 -9.05 7.43 3.18
CA LEU A 318 -8.45 7.78 1.90
C LEU A 318 -9.43 7.48 0.76
N ILE A 319 -9.95 8.55 0.19
CA ILE A 319 -10.80 8.53 -0.98
C ILE A 319 -9.95 8.77 -2.23
N VAL A 320 -10.07 7.92 -3.23
CA VAL A 320 -9.27 7.98 -4.44
C VAL A 320 -10.17 8.23 -5.64
N ASP A 321 -9.80 9.23 -6.45
CA ASP A 321 -10.46 9.43 -7.73
C ASP A 321 -10.19 8.23 -8.66
N HIS A 322 -11.24 7.68 -9.27
CA HIS A 322 -11.12 6.57 -10.21
C HIS A 322 -10.18 6.90 -11.39
N GLN A 323 -10.07 8.18 -11.78
CA GLN A 323 -9.16 8.61 -12.83
C GLN A 323 -7.70 8.52 -12.41
N VAL A 324 -7.39 8.66 -11.11
CA VAL A 324 -6.02 8.44 -10.59
C VAL A 324 -5.58 7.00 -10.85
N ILE A 325 -6.45 6.02 -10.63
CA ILE A 325 -6.14 4.61 -10.85
C ILE A 325 -5.90 4.31 -12.33
N LYS A 326 -6.73 4.88 -13.23
CA LYS A 326 -6.56 4.75 -14.67
C LYS A 326 -5.26 5.40 -15.16
N ASP A 327 -5.02 6.65 -14.75
CA ASP A 327 -3.80 7.40 -15.11
C ASP A 327 -2.53 6.70 -14.59
N ASP A 328 -2.58 6.15 -13.36
CA ASP A 328 -1.47 5.39 -12.78
C ASP A 328 -1.12 4.17 -13.64
N PHE A 329 -2.11 3.41 -14.03
CA PHE A 329 -1.95 2.26 -14.93
C PHE A 329 -1.45 2.69 -16.31
N GLU A 330 -2.11 3.64 -16.98
CA GLU A 330 -1.80 4.08 -18.33
C GLU A 330 -0.40 4.72 -18.44
N SER A 331 0.02 5.50 -17.43
CA SER A 331 1.33 6.18 -17.42
C SER A 331 2.53 5.23 -17.50
N THR A 332 2.34 3.97 -17.20
CA THR A 332 3.41 2.96 -17.16
C THR A 332 3.41 2.00 -18.35
N GLN A 333 2.36 2.01 -19.19
CA GLN A 333 2.21 1.03 -20.28
C GLN A 333 3.29 1.12 -21.38
N ALA A 334 3.92 2.28 -21.53
CA ALA A 334 5.03 2.46 -22.46
C ALA A 334 6.37 1.86 -21.98
N LEU A 335 6.41 1.36 -20.75
CA LEU A 335 7.59 0.78 -20.12
C LEU A 335 7.68 -0.73 -20.39
N PRO A 336 8.88 -1.32 -20.28
CA PRO A 336 9.00 -2.78 -20.27
C PRO A 336 8.07 -3.38 -19.18
N PRO A 337 7.39 -4.51 -19.46
CA PRO A 337 6.38 -5.08 -18.55
C PRO A 337 6.89 -5.29 -17.12
N GLU A 338 8.15 -5.68 -16.94
CA GLU A 338 8.79 -5.88 -15.64
C GLU A 338 8.92 -4.59 -14.82
N GLN A 339 9.05 -3.43 -15.48
CA GLN A 339 9.15 -2.13 -14.84
C GLN A 339 7.78 -1.44 -14.71
N ALA A 340 6.90 -1.65 -15.69
CA ALA A 340 5.60 -0.99 -15.76
C ALA A 340 4.80 -1.18 -14.46
N LEU A 341 4.65 -2.43 -14.02
CA LEU A 341 3.91 -2.77 -12.81
C LEU A 341 4.51 -2.14 -11.55
N ARG A 342 5.86 -2.22 -11.41
CA ARG A 342 6.57 -1.76 -10.20
C ARG A 342 6.56 -0.24 -10.03
N ARG A 343 6.30 0.52 -11.10
CA ARG A 343 6.21 1.99 -11.05
C ARG A 343 4.81 2.50 -10.75
N GLN A 344 3.80 1.64 -10.75
CA GLN A 344 2.43 2.03 -10.42
C GLN A 344 2.28 2.30 -8.91
N LEU A 345 1.62 3.40 -8.58
CA LEU A 345 1.31 3.78 -7.19
C LEU A 345 0.54 2.66 -6.45
N MET A 346 -0.46 2.08 -7.12
CA MET A 346 -1.31 1.05 -6.51
C MET A 346 -0.53 -0.25 -6.24
N TYR A 347 0.45 -0.58 -7.08
CA TYR A 347 1.37 -1.69 -6.83
C TYR A 347 2.31 -1.38 -5.65
N GLN A 348 2.94 -0.21 -5.65
CA GLN A 348 3.84 0.23 -4.58
C GLN A 348 3.12 0.23 -3.24
N LEU A 349 1.89 0.74 -3.18
CA LEU A 349 1.07 0.78 -1.99
C LEU A 349 0.84 -0.63 -1.43
N THR A 350 0.46 -1.59 -2.25
CA THR A 350 0.09 -2.94 -1.82
C THR A 350 1.28 -3.89 -1.61
N ARG A 351 2.50 -3.50 -1.96
CA ARG A 351 3.72 -4.33 -1.82
C ARG A 351 4.75 -3.73 -0.88
N LEU A 352 4.44 -2.61 -0.23
CA LEU A 352 5.31 -2.00 0.77
C LEU A 352 5.28 -2.81 2.06
N THR A 353 6.46 -3.08 2.61
CA THR A 353 6.65 -3.71 3.93
C THR A 353 7.54 -2.85 4.81
N LYS A 354 7.69 -3.21 6.09
CA LYS A 354 8.60 -2.53 7.02
C LYS A 354 10.08 -2.76 6.71
N GLU A 355 10.37 -3.71 5.83
CA GLU A 355 11.74 -4.07 5.45
C GLU A 355 12.37 -2.99 4.57
N LYS A 356 13.59 -2.58 4.90
CA LYS A 356 14.34 -1.59 4.12
C LYS A 356 14.58 -2.10 2.70
N GLY A 357 14.21 -1.29 1.69
CA GLY A 357 14.33 -1.66 0.29
C GLY A 357 13.32 -2.73 -0.14
N SER A 358 12.16 -2.79 0.49
CA SER A 358 11.07 -3.71 0.14
C SER A 358 10.60 -3.55 -1.31
N LEU A 359 10.67 -2.33 -1.84
CA LEU A 359 10.34 -1.98 -3.23
C LEU A 359 11.57 -1.55 -4.01
N SER A 360 11.60 -1.80 -5.34
CA SER A 360 12.61 -1.26 -6.26
C SER A 360 12.34 0.19 -6.63
N PHE A 361 11.07 0.56 -6.68
CA PHE A 361 10.59 1.92 -6.92
C PHE A 361 9.52 2.20 -5.87
N ASP A 362 9.65 3.28 -5.14
CA ASP A 362 8.76 3.68 -4.06
C ASP A 362 8.37 5.17 -4.13
N ASP A 363 8.78 5.84 -5.21
CA ASP A 363 8.65 7.28 -5.37
C ASP A 363 7.19 7.76 -5.27
N ARG A 364 6.24 7.03 -5.88
CA ARG A 364 4.82 7.43 -5.89
C ARG A 364 4.12 7.22 -4.54
N VAL A 365 4.41 6.11 -3.86
CA VAL A 365 3.84 5.86 -2.53
C VAL A 365 4.46 6.76 -1.47
N ASP A 366 5.72 7.12 -1.65
CA ASP A 366 6.40 8.06 -0.76
C ASP A 366 5.80 9.44 -0.84
N VAL A 367 5.67 10.01 -2.03
CA VAL A 367 5.06 11.33 -2.22
C VAL A 367 3.58 11.36 -1.76
N LEU A 368 2.84 10.26 -1.90
CA LEU A 368 1.51 10.14 -1.32
C LEU A 368 1.56 10.25 0.20
N SER A 369 2.54 9.57 0.83
CA SER A 369 2.70 9.64 2.29
C SER A 369 3.03 11.05 2.78
N PHE A 370 3.75 11.87 2.01
CA PHE A 370 4.02 13.27 2.35
C PHE A 370 2.74 14.11 2.38
N ALA A 371 1.91 13.97 1.32
CA ALA A 371 0.67 14.72 1.23
C ALA A 371 -0.33 14.29 2.32
N VAL A 372 -0.43 12.99 2.61
CA VAL A 372 -1.28 12.45 3.67
C VAL A 372 -0.76 12.84 5.05
N GLY A 373 0.56 12.71 5.27
CA GLY A 373 1.23 13.05 6.53
C GLY A 373 1.00 14.50 6.96
N TYR A 374 1.07 15.43 6.02
CA TYR A 374 0.74 16.82 6.29
C TYR A 374 -0.65 16.97 6.93
N TRP A 375 -1.66 16.33 6.35
CA TRP A 375 -3.03 16.40 6.87
C TRP A 375 -3.20 15.67 8.20
N VAL A 376 -2.54 14.53 8.38
CA VAL A 376 -2.55 13.79 9.66
C VAL A 376 -1.98 14.66 10.78
N GLU A 377 -0.87 15.37 10.53
CA GLU A 377 -0.28 16.30 11.49
C GLU A 377 -1.18 17.50 11.77
N GLN A 378 -1.82 18.09 10.75
CA GLN A 378 -2.76 19.20 10.96
C GLN A 378 -3.95 18.74 11.81
N MET A 379 -4.53 17.59 11.52
CA MET A 379 -5.64 17.04 12.33
C MET A 379 -5.23 16.77 13.78
N ALA A 380 -4.01 16.29 14.03
CA ALA A 380 -3.51 16.09 15.38
C ALA A 380 -3.37 17.43 16.14
N ARG A 381 -2.82 18.46 15.50
CA ARG A 381 -2.73 19.81 16.08
C ARG A 381 -4.08 20.41 16.42
N ASP A 382 -5.06 20.27 15.50
CA ASP A 382 -6.42 20.76 15.72
C ASP A 382 -7.10 20.03 16.88
N ALA A 383 -6.89 18.72 17.02
CA ALA A 383 -7.41 17.92 18.13
C ALA A 383 -6.78 18.32 19.49
N ASP A 384 -5.46 18.57 19.51
CA ASP A 384 -4.75 19.02 20.69
C ASP A 384 -5.22 20.42 21.12
N GLN A 385 -5.36 21.34 20.15
CA GLN A 385 -5.89 22.69 20.41
C GLN A 385 -7.32 22.62 20.95
N ALA A 386 -8.21 21.84 20.33
CA ALA A 386 -9.58 21.65 20.81
C ALA A 386 -9.63 21.03 22.22
N THR A 387 -8.69 20.13 22.54
CA THR A 387 -8.57 19.54 23.87
C THR A 387 -8.09 20.57 24.90
N TYR A 388 -7.12 21.40 24.51
CA TYR A 388 -6.64 22.51 25.35
C TYR A 388 -7.77 23.52 25.63
N ASP A 389 -8.48 23.95 24.58
CA ASP A 389 -9.59 24.90 24.69
C ASP A 389 -10.71 24.36 25.58
N ARG A 390 -11.08 23.07 25.46
CA ARG A 390 -12.04 22.42 26.35
C ARG A 390 -11.58 22.40 27.83
N LYS A 391 -10.28 22.19 28.08
CA LYS A 391 -9.71 22.27 29.44
C LYS A 391 -9.80 23.69 29.99
N GLN A 392 -9.48 24.70 29.19
CA GLN A 392 -9.57 26.10 29.57
C GLN A 392 -11.02 26.50 29.87
N ASP A 393 -11.97 26.08 29.03
CA ASP A 393 -13.40 26.33 29.27
C ASP A 393 -13.90 25.67 30.56
N LYS A 394 -13.50 24.43 30.85
CA LYS A 394 -13.83 23.80 32.14
C LYS A 394 -13.29 24.57 33.33
N ILE A 395 -12.01 24.96 33.27
CA ILE A 395 -11.37 25.77 34.34
C ILE A 395 -12.11 27.09 34.49
N ARG A 396 -12.51 27.76 33.41
CA ARG A 396 -13.28 29.01 33.47
C ARG A 396 -14.63 28.81 34.13
N VAL A 397 -15.38 27.78 33.77
CA VAL A 397 -16.68 27.44 34.36
C VAL A 397 -16.54 27.12 35.87
N GLU A 398 -15.50 26.36 36.24
CA GLU A 398 -15.23 26.06 37.67
C GLU A 398 -14.87 27.31 38.45
N LEU A 399 -14.08 28.23 37.92
CA LEU A 399 -13.75 29.52 38.52
C LEU A 399 -14.99 30.41 38.66
N GLU A 400 -15.85 30.49 37.64
CA GLU A 400 -17.11 31.22 37.70
C GLU A 400 -18.04 30.65 38.79
N ASN A 401 -18.16 29.32 38.86
CA ASN A 401 -18.94 28.66 39.93
C ASN A 401 -18.35 28.92 41.30
N PHE A 402 -17.04 28.86 41.47
CA PHE A 402 -16.36 29.18 42.75
C PHE A 402 -16.59 30.64 43.13
N MET A 403 -16.45 31.58 42.21
CA MET A 403 -16.71 33.00 42.46
C MET A 403 -18.17 33.26 42.88
N ASN A 404 -19.11 32.63 42.16
CA ASN A 404 -20.54 32.75 42.46
C ASN A 404 -20.92 32.11 43.80
N THR A 405 -20.25 31.03 44.20
CA THR A 405 -20.47 30.35 45.47
C THR A 405 -19.82 31.12 46.64
N SER A 406 -18.68 31.76 46.40
CA SER A 406 -17.92 32.50 47.41
C SER A 406 -18.49 33.90 47.73
N VAL A 407 -19.41 34.42 46.90
CA VAL A 407 -20.05 35.74 47.08
C VAL A 407 -21.30 35.68 47.93
N THR A 408 -21.81 34.50 48.32
CA THR A 408 -22.85 34.38 49.36
C THR A 408 -22.22 34.56 50.72
N ARG A 409 -22.05 35.82 51.17
CA ARG A 409 -21.70 36.18 52.53
C ARG A 409 -22.71 35.51 53.49
N PRO A 410 -22.25 34.81 54.55
CA PRO A 410 -23.17 34.35 55.60
C PRO A 410 -23.83 35.57 56.24
N LYS A 411 -25.15 35.62 56.26
CA LYS A 411 -25.91 36.59 57.02
C LYS A 411 -25.44 36.52 58.49
N GLN A 412 -24.86 37.61 59.05
CA GLN A 412 -24.56 37.76 60.42
C GLN A 412 -25.86 37.53 61.26
N GLN A 413 -25.90 36.44 62.01
CA GLN A 413 -26.89 36.28 63.07
C GLN A 413 -26.62 37.34 64.16
N LYS A 414 -27.48 38.34 64.25
CA LYS A 414 -27.52 39.24 65.38
C LYS A 414 -27.97 38.46 66.64
N GLY A 415 -27.00 38.08 67.47
CA GLY A 415 -27.29 37.54 68.77
C GLY A 415 -27.91 38.63 69.69
N TRP A 416 -29.08 38.37 70.16
CA TRP A 416 -29.72 39.17 71.24
C TRP A 416 -29.17 38.64 72.55
N ILE A 417 -28.28 39.42 73.20
CA ILE A 417 -28.02 39.26 74.61
C ILE A 417 -29.06 40.14 75.32
N LYS A 418 -29.97 39.53 76.08
CA LYS A 418 -30.79 40.22 77.16
C LYS A 418 -30.12 39.95 78.47
N ILE A 419 -29.77 41.02 79.18
CA ILE A 419 -29.45 41.08 80.60
C ILE A 419 -30.74 40.94 81.40
#